data_f01230fbe4c95e42437828e535ed88ae
#
_entry.id   f01230fbe4c95e42437828e535ed88ae
#
_cell.length_a   1.000
_cell.length_b   1.000
_cell.length_c   1.000
_cell.angle_alpha   90.00
_cell.angle_beta   90.00
_cell.angle_gamma   90.00
#
_symmetry.space_group_name_H-M   'P 1'
#
loop_
_entity.id
_entity.type
_entity.pdbx_description
1 polymer ?
#
loop_
_entity_poly.entity_id
_entity_poly.type
_entity_poly.pdbx_seq_one_letter_code
_entity_poly.pdbx_strand_id
1 'polypeptide(L)'
;MKFENLDFEFDEMGEHAHHIFDNYYGVSVVRGPYTHGGRKGLYELAVLHMPPGAEYSELVYDTPVTNDVEGHLTPEDVTRLMKKVSKLPKKQK
;
A
#
# COMPACT_ATOMS: atom_id res chain seq x y z
N MET A 1 0.28 -4.91 -12.00
CA MET A 1 1.43 -4.31 -11.32
C MET A 1 1.95 -5.26 -10.26
N LYS A 2 3.25 -5.35 -10.14
CA LYS A 2 3.92 -6.24 -9.20
C LYS A 2 4.79 -5.43 -8.23
N PHE A 3 5.20 -6.06 -7.13
CA PHE A 3 6.09 -5.44 -6.14
C PHE A 3 7.31 -4.78 -6.79
N GLU A 4 7.96 -5.45 -7.73
CA GLU A 4 9.15 -4.92 -8.39
C GLU A 4 8.91 -3.67 -9.25
N ASN A 5 7.64 -3.31 -9.50
CA ASN A 5 7.29 -2.09 -10.22
C ASN A 5 7.13 -0.88 -9.30
N LEU A 6 7.21 -1.08 -7.98
CA LEU A 6 7.11 0.02 -7.02
C LEU A 6 8.42 0.80 -6.98
N ASP A 7 8.31 2.13 -6.90
CA ASP A 7 9.46 3.02 -6.76
C ASP A 7 9.64 3.36 -5.29
N PHE A 8 10.59 2.70 -4.65
CA PHE A 8 10.88 2.95 -3.24
C PHE A 8 11.79 4.15 -3.05
N GLU A 9 11.46 4.99 -2.10
CA GLU A 9 12.31 6.06 -1.61
C GLU A 9 12.85 5.66 -0.25
N PHE A 10 14.03 6.14 0.09
CA PHE A 10 14.72 5.79 1.32
C PHE A 10 14.95 7.03 2.18
N ASP A 11 14.68 6.91 3.48
CA ASP A 11 14.97 7.95 4.45
C ASP A 11 15.37 7.29 5.78
N GLU A 12 15.46 8.10 6.85
CA GLU A 12 15.89 7.62 8.17
C GLU A 12 14.92 6.60 8.77
N MET A 13 13.66 6.61 8.34
CA MET A 13 12.63 5.71 8.84
C MET A 13 12.57 4.41 8.05
N GLY A 14 13.39 4.25 7.01
CA GLY A 14 13.40 3.07 6.16
C GLY A 14 13.02 3.38 4.72
N GLU A 15 12.36 2.44 4.08
CA GLU A 15 11.95 2.60 2.69
C GLU A 15 10.44 2.63 2.57
N HIS A 16 9.93 3.38 1.59
CA HIS A 16 8.50 3.52 1.37
C HIS A 16 8.21 3.74 -0.11
N ALA A 17 7.06 3.23 -0.54
CA ALA A 17 6.54 3.42 -1.89
C ALA A 17 5.03 3.53 -1.80
N HIS A 18 4.43 4.26 -2.72
CA HIS A 18 2.98 4.32 -2.84
C HIS A 18 2.60 4.39 -4.30
N HIS A 19 1.39 3.92 -4.59
CA HIS A 19 0.87 3.90 -5.95
C HIS A 19 -0.66 3.96 -5.92
N ILE A 20 -1.24 4.80 -6.77
CA ILE A 20 -2.70 4.91 -6.91
C ILE A 20 -3.10 4.27 -8.24
N PHE A 21 -4.04 3.34 -8.18
CA PHE A 21 -4.57 2.65 -9.35
C PHE A 21 -5.69 3.44 -10.03
N ASP A 22 -6.13 2.99 -11.18
CA ASP A 22 -7.16 3.67 -11.97
C ASP A 22 -8.52 3.73 -11.28
N ASN A 23 -8.75 2.89 -10.26
CA ASN A 23 -9.99 2.88 -9.48
C ASN A 23 -9.96 3.86 -8.30
N TYR A 24 -8.93 4.72 -8.22
CA TYR A 24 -8.68 5.70 -7.16
C TYR A 24 -8.29 5.11 -5.81
N TYR A 25 -8.19 3.79 -5.72
CA TYR A 25 -7.56 3.11 -4.58
C TYR A 25 -6.08 2.93 -4.85
N GLY A 26 -5.32 2.83 -3.80
CA GLY A 26 -3.89 2.60 -3.93
C GLY A 26 -3.32 1.90 -2.71
N VAL A 27 -2.01 1.82 -2.70
CA VAL A 27 -1.27 1.17 -1.61
C VAL A 27 -0.14 2.07 -1.15
N SER A 28 0.15 1.99 0.15
CA SER A 28 1.37 2.49 0.75
C SER A 28 2.12 1.28 1.29
N VAL A 29 3.34 1.06 0.82
CA VAL A 29 4.17 -0.09 1.20
C VAL A 29 5.41 0.43 1.87
N VAL A 30 5.69 -0.01 3.09
CA VAL A 30 6.79 0.50 3.88
C VAL A 30 7.57 -0.65 4.52
N ARG A 31 8.86 -0.41 4.78
CA ARG A 31 9.71 -1.32 5.55
C ARG A 31 10.76 -0.50 6.28
N GLY A 32 10.82 -0.66 7.59
CA GLY A 32 11.78 0.07 8.41
C GLY A 32 11.81 -0.48 9.82
N PRO A 33 12.66 0.08 10.70
CA PRO A 33 12.81 -0.44 12.06
C PRO A 33 11.54 -0.34 12.92
N TYR A 34 10.61 0.51 12.52
CA TYR A 34 9.37 0.74 13.30
C TYR A 34 8.13 0.19 12.62
N THR A 35 8.27 -0.48 11.46
CA THR A 35 7.13 -1.09 10.77
C THR A 35 6.93 -2.54 11.22
N HIS A 36 5.71 -3.06 11.08
CA HIS A 36 5.39 -4.44 11.44
C HIS A 36 6.12 -5.39 10.49
N GLY A 37 7.09 -6.11 11.04
CA GLY A 37 7.90 -7.05 10.28
C GLY A 37 9.16 -6.46 9.66
N GLY A 38 9.38 -5.14 9.79
CA GLY A 38 10.53 -4.47 9.16
C GLY A 38 11.87 -5.01 9.60
N ARG A 39 12.02 -5.34 10.88
CA ARG A 39 13.26 -5.91 11.42
C ARG A 39 13.57 -7.30 10.87
N LYS A 40 12.56 -7.99 10.35
CA LYS A 40 12.71 -9.30 9.71
C LYS A 40 12.84 -9.19 8.19
N GLY A 41 12.93 -7.95 7.66
CA GLY A 41 13.00 -7.72 6.23
C GLY A 41 11.67 -7.82 5.51
N LEU A 42 10.55 -7.78 6.25
CA LEU A 42 9.20 -7.90 5.71
C LEU A 42 8.53 -6.53 5.60
N TYR A 43 7.52 -6.44 4.76
CA TYR A 43 6.86 -5.19 4.42
C TYR A 43 5.53 -5.03 5.14
N GLU A 44 5.07 -3.78 5.22
CA GLU A 44 3.78 -3.41 5.76
C GLU A 44 3.03 -2.65 4.66
N LEU A 45 1.74 -2.94 4.48
CA LEU A 45 0.93 -2.36 3.43
C LEU A 45 -0.34 -1.76 4.00
N ALA A 46 -0.66 -0.55 3.59
CA ALA A 46 -1.92 0.11 3.89
C ALA A 46 -2.64 0.44 2.59
N VAL A 47 -3.97 0.42 2.61
CA VAL A 47 -4.78 0.80 1.46
C VAL A 47 -5.04 2.29 1.50
N LEU A 48 -4.90 2.95 0.35
CA LEU A 48 -5.11 4.37 0.16
C LEU A 48 -6.31 4.61 -0.73
N HIS A 49 -6.93 5.78 -0.57
CA HIS A 49 -7.96 6.28 -1.47
C HIS A 49 -7.65 7.72 -1.83
N MET A 50 -7.62 8.02 -3.12
CA MET A 50 -7.37 9.36 -3.64
C MET A 50 -8.35 9.64 -4.77
N PRO A 51 -9.55 10.20 -4.45
CA PRO A 51 -10.56 10.47 -5.46
C PRO A 51 -10.12 11.60 -6.40
N PRO A 52 -10.79 11.75 -7.57
CA PRO A 52 -10.45 12.81 -8.52
C PRO A 52 -10.50 14.20 -7.86
N GLY A 53 -9.48 15.00 -8.11
CA GLY A 53 -9.38 16.34 -7.55
C GLY A 53 -8.81 16.41 -6.15
N ALA A 54 -8.55 15.30 -5.51
CA ALA A 54 -7.94 15.28 -4.18
C ALA A 54 -6.46 15.65 -4.29
N GLU A 55 -5.97 16.44 -3.32
CA GLU A 55 -4.55 16.78 -3.24
C GLU A 55 -3.72 15.69 -2.57
N TYR A 56 -4.37 14.91 -1.70
CA TYR A 56 -3.70 13.88 -0.90
C TYR A 56 -4.52 12.60 -0.89
N SER A 57 -3.84 11.48 -0.77
CA SER A 57 -4.50 10.20 -0.49
C SER A 57 -4.81 10.07 0.99
N GLU A 58 -5.83 9.29 1.32
CA GLU A 58 -6.21 8.97 2.69
C GLU A 58 -6.08 7.48 2.94
N LEU A 59 -5.71 7.10 4.17
CA LEU A 59 -5.70 5.71 4.59
C LEU A 59 -7.15 5.22 4.72
N VAL A 60 -7.40 4.01 4.24
CA VAL A 60 -8.73 3.40 4.27
C VAL A 60 -8.62 2.08 5.04
N TYR A 61 -9.49 1.90 6.03
CA TYR A 61 -9.45 0.74 6.93
C TYR A 61 -10.64 -0.20 6.78
N ASP A 62 -11.56 0.11 5.88
CA ASP A 62 -12.83 -0.62 5.75
C ASP A 62 -13.04 -1.24 4.36
N THR A 63 -11.96 -1.68 3.72
CA THR A 63 -12.07 -2.36 2.43
C THR A 63 -12.16 -3.88 2.63
N PRO A 64 -12.71 -4.62 1.63
CA PRO A 64 -12.68 -6.08 1.67
C PRO A 64 -11.26 -6.68 1.64
N VAL A 65 -10.26 -5.88 1.26
CA VAL A 65 -8.87 -6.35 1.17
C VAL A 65 -8.22 -6.36 2.55
N THR A 66 -8.36 -5.24 3.29
CA THR A 66 -7.80 -5.13 4.63
C THR A 66 -8.77 -4.35 5.52
N ASN A 67 -8.78 -4.68 6.81
CA ASN A 67 -9.51 -3.91 7.83
C ASN A 67 -8.58 -2.90 8.51
N ASP A 68 -7.29 -2.98 8.23
CA ASP A 68 -6.25 -2.16 8.83
C ASP A 68 -4.98 -2.35 8.00
N VAL A 69 -3.87 -1.94 8.55
CA VAL A 69 -2.56 -2.14 7.94
C VAL A 69 -2.18 -3.62 8.05
N GLU A 70 -1.69 -4.19 6.95
CA GLU A 70 -1.20 -5.57 6.92
C GLU A 70 0.31 -5.55 7.06
N GLY A 71 0.84 -6.32 8.00
CA GLY A 71 2.27 -6.40 8.27
C GLY A 71 2.87 -7.76 7.95
N HIS A 72 4.19 -7.89 8.11
CA HIS A 72 4.93 -9.13 7.90
C HIS A 72 4.75 -9.71 6.49
N LEU A 73 4.75 -8.85 5.47
CA LEU A 73 4.48 -9.24 4.08
C LEU A 73 5.78 -9.51 3.32
N THR A 74 5.79 -10.58 2.54
CA THR A 74 6.82 -10.82 1.53
C THR A 74 6.51 -10.00 0.28
N PRO A 75 7.49 -9.83 -0.65
CA PRO A 75 7.17 -9.18 -1.94
C PRO A 75 6.02 -9.85 -2.70
N GLU A 76 5.90 -11.17 -2.62
CA GLU A 76 4.80 -11.91 -3.25
C GLU A 76 3.46 -11.57 -2.60
N ASP A 77 3.43 -11.42 -1.28
CA ASP A 77 2.24 -11.00 -0.55
C ASP A 77 1.81 -9.60 -0.98
N VAL A 78 2.78 -8.68 -1.12
CA VAL A 78 2.51 -7.32 -1.55
C VAL A 78 1.89 -7.33 -2.96
N THR A 79 2.46 -8.10 -3.89
CA THR A 79 1.93 -8.23 -5.25
C THR A 79 0.49 -8.73 -5.23
N ARG A 80 0.21 -9.76 -4.41
CA ARG A 80 -1.13 -10.33 -4.29
C ARG A 80 -2.14 -9.30 -3.77
N LEU A 81 -1.76 -8.54 -2.74
CA LEU A 81 -2.64 -7.52 -2.17
C LEU A 81 -2.84 -6.35 -3.13
N MET A 82 -1.81 -5.92 -3.84
CA MET A 82 -1.95 -4.87 -4.85
C MET A 82 -2.94 -5.28 -5.94
N LYS A 83 -2.91 -6.54 -6.36
CA LYS A 83 -3.85 -7.04 -7.35
C LYS A 83 -5.29 -6.94 -6.85
N LYS A 84 -5.52 -7.30 -5.59
CA LYS A 84 -6.85 -7.18 -4.97
C LYS A 84 -7.31 -5.73 -4.88
N VAL A 85 -6.42 -4.82 -4.47
CA VAL A 85 -6.75 -3.39 -4.36
C VAL A 85 -7.11 -2.83 -5.74
N SER A 86 -6.37 -3.20 -6.78
CA SER A 86 -6.61 -2.71 -8.14
C SER A 86 -7.96 -3.15 -8.71
N LYS A 87 -8.58 -4.18 -8.11
CA LYS A 87 -9.88 -4.72 -8.55
C LYS A 87 -11.07 -4.21 -7.71
N LEU A 88 -10.82 -3.37 -6.71
CA LEU A 88 -11.92 -2.78 -5.93
C LEU A 88 -12.79 -1.90 -6.83
N PRO A 89 -14.11 -1.86 -6.58
CA PRO A 89 -14.98 -0.95 -7.33
C PRO A 89 -14.51 0.49 -7.19
N LYS A 90 -14.51 1.22 -8.31
CA LYS A 90 -14.07 2.61 -8.35
C LYS A 90 -14.90 3.46 -7.39
N LYS A 91 -14.22 4.23 -6.53
CA LYS A 91 -14.86 5.11 -5.57
C LYS A 91 -14.37 6.54 -5.83
N GLN A 92 -15.27 7.39 -6.29
CA GLN A 92 -14.94 8.76 -6.72
C GLN A 92 -15.08 9.80 -5.62
N LYS A 93 -15.47 9.40 -4.42
CA LYS A 93 -15.60 10.32 -3.28
C LYS A 93 -15.00 9.72 -2.01
#